data_09e1d4c9f5ebe21f9e91b6169bf75d82
#
_entry.id   09e1d4c9f5ebe21f9e91b6169bf75d82
#
_cell.length_a   1.000
_cell.length_b   1.000
_cell.length_c   1.000
_cell.angle_alpha   90.00
_cell.angle_beta   90.00
_cell.angle_gamma   90.00
#
_symmetry.space_group_name_H-M   'P 1'
#
loop_
_entity.id
_entity.type
_entity.pdbx_description
1 polymer ?
#
loop_
_entity_poly.entity_id
_entity_poly.type
_entity_poly.pdbx_seq_one_letter_code
_entity_poly.pdbx_strand_id
1 'polypeptide(L)'
;MRSKVNKFCETYKHNYSGLATPAEGLAGRFTRGDRKKFGVIPGVTDKDYYTNSNHVPVYFKCTPKHKAEIEGPYHSLTGGGHIFYVEIDGDATHNPEAIKKIVALMDKYDIGYCSVNHNRNRCMDCGFENAEKGLEKCPHCGGTNIDKLQRITGYLVGTTNRWNSGKLAELKDRVVHE
;
A
#
# COMPACT_ATOMS: atom_id res chain seq x y z
N MET A 1 16.89 15.23 -0.59
CA MET A 1 17.36 13.83 -0.48
C MET A 1 18.41 13.50 -1.55
N ARG A 2 18.11 13.60 -2.83
CA ARG A 2 19.02 13.24 -3.95
C ARG A 2 20.41 13.91 -3.87
N SER A 3 20.49 15.21 -3.57
CA SER A 3 21.77 15.93 -3.42
C SER A 3 22.66 15.35 -2.32
N LYS A 4 22.06 14.93 -1.19
CA LYS A 4 22.83 14.28 -0.10
C LYS A 4 23.33 12.90 -0.51
N VAL A 5 22.49 12.11 -1.22
CA VAL A 5 22.90 10.80 -1.74
C VAL A 5 24.07 10.94 -2.71
N ASN A 6 24.00 11.87 -3.66
CA ASN A 6 25.09 12.15 -4.60
C ASN A 6 26.38 12.53 -3.86
N LYS A 7 26.29 13.40 -2.85
CA LYS A 7 27.44 13.76 -2.02
C LYS A 7 28.07 12.56 -1.32
N PHE A 8 27.26 11.62 -0.81
CA PHE A 8 27.78 10.38 -0.22
C PHE A 8 28.47 9.50 -1.26
N CYS A 9 27.89 9.34 -2.46
CA CYS A 9 28.51 8.61 -3.55
C CYS A 9 29.90 9.19 -3.89
N GLU A 10 29.99 10.50 -4.00
CA GLU A 10 31.25 11.20 -4.29
C GLU A 10 32.27 11.07 -3.15
N THR A 11 31.82 11.24 -1.90
CA THR A 11 32.69 11.23 -0.73
C THR A 11 33.28 9.85 -0.45
N TYR A 12 32.44 8.83 -0.48
CA TYR A 12 32.83 7.47 -0.07
C TYR A 12 33.13 6.53 -1.24
N LYS A 13 32.98 7.02 -2.48
CA LYS A 13 33.22 6.23 -3.70
C LYS A 13 32.40 4.93 -3.77
N HIS A 14 31.22 4.94 -3.18
CA HIS A 14 30.24 3.86 -3.24
C HIS A 14 28.96 4.32 -3.92
N ASN A 15 28.22 3.35 -4.49
CA ASN A 15 26.93 3.62 -5.10
C ASN A 15 25.84 3.55 -4.04
N TYR A 16 25.37 4.71 -3.56
CA TYR A 16 24.25 4.85 -2.65
C TYR A 16 22.98 5.23 -3.39
N SER A 17 21.85 4.79 -2.91
CA SER A 17 20.53 5.22 -3.41
C SER A 17 19.57 5.53 -2.27
N GLY A 18 18.57 6.37 -2.54
CA GLY A 18 17.47 6.62 -1.62
C GLY A 18 16.35 5.61 -1.87
N LEU A 19 15.74 5.11 -0.80
CA LEU A 19 14.60 4.17 -0.84
C LEU A 19 13.41 4.80 -0.11
N ALA A 20 12.25 4.79 -0.74
CA ALA A 20 10.98 5.06 -0.07
C ALA A 20 10.41 3.72 0.42
N THR A 21 10.83 3.29 1.61
CA THR A 21 10.45 1.99 2.14
C THR A 21 9.11 2.04 2.87
N PRO A 22 8.24 1.05 2.67
CA PRO A 22 7.08 0.85 3.53
C PRO A 22 7.54 0.40 4.93
N ALA A 23 7.17 1.15 5.95
CA ALA A 23 7.58 0.89 7.34
C ALA A 23 6.52 0.04 8.08
N GLU A 24 6.22 -1.16 7.57
CA GLU A 24 5.08 -1.97 7.99
C GLU A 24 5.05 -2.24 9.49
N GLY A 25 6.18 -2.67 10.04
CA GLY A 25 6.29 -2.98 11.46
C GLY A 25 6.33 -1.76 12.38
N LEU A 26 6.68 -0.60 11.84
CA LEU A 26 6.96 0.62 12.60
C LEU A 26 5.81 1.64 12.60
N ALA A 27 4.96 1.63 11.58
CA ALA A 27 3.90 2.63 11.41
C ALA A 27 3.04 2.83 12.67
N GLY A 28 2.47 1.75 13.22
CA GLY A 28 1.70 1.81 14.46
C GLY A 28 2.56 1.97 15.73
N ARG A 29 3.82 1.57 15.71
CA ARG A 29 4.75 1.73 16.84
C ARG A 29 5.13 3.19 17.04
N PHE A 30 5.44 3.90 15.98
CA PHE A 30 5.78 5.32 16.04
C PHE A 30 4.58 6.15 16.51
N THR A 31 3.38 5.92 15.97
CA THR A 31 2.18 6.62 16.39
C THR A 31 1.94 6.49 17.91
N ARG A 32 2.08 5.28 18.46
CA ARG A 32 1.96 5.09 19.92
C ARG A 32 3.02 5.83 20.73
N GLY A 33 4.25 5.87 20.24
CA GLY A 33 5.35 6.61 20.86
C GLY A 33 5.09 8.11 20.86
N ASP A 34 4.67 8.63 19.72
CA ASP A 34 4.43 10.06 19.54
C ASP A 34 3.20 10.53 20.31
N ARG A 35 2.14 9.73 20.38
CA ARG A 35 0.99 10.02 21.25
C ARG A 35 1.36 10.15 22.73
N LYS A 36 2.28 9.32 23.22
CA LYS A 36 2.78 9.43 24.60
C LYS A 36 3.54 10.73 24.82
N LYS A 37 4.25 11.20 23.82
CA LYS A 37 5.12 12.37 23.93
C LYS A 37 4.41 13.70 23.64
N PHE A 38 3.52 13.69 22.64
CA PHE A 38 2.92 14.92 22.08
C PHE A 38 1.40 14.97 22.21
N GLY A 39 0.77 13.90 22.70
CA GLY A 39 -0.69 13.77 22.75
C GLY A 39 -1.30 13.39 21.40
N VAL A 40 -2.62 13.42 21.33
CA VAL A 40 -3.39 13.19 20.11
C VAL A 40 -3.47 14.50 19.31
N ILE A 41 -2.88 14.52 18.14
CA ILE A 41 -2.87 15.66 17.21
C ILE A 41 -3.70 15.27 16.00
N PRO A 42 -4.84 15.96 15.73
CA PRO A 42 -5.69 15.67 14.57
C PRO A 42 -4.91 15.72 13.25
N GLY A 43 -5.12 14.72 12.39
CA GLY A 43 -4.42 14.56 11.11
C GLY A 43 -2.95 14.13 11.21
N VAL A 44 -2.42 13.94 12.43
CA VAL A 44 -1.02 13.54 12.65
C VAL A 44 -0.95 12.26 13.48
N THR A 45 -1.35 12.30 14.76
CA THR A 45 -1.27 11.15 15.67
C THR A 45 -2.62 10.54 16.04
N ASP A 46 -3.69 10.97 15.42
CA ASP A 46 -5.08 10.55 15.66
C ASP A 46 -5.39 9.14 15.15
N LYS A 47 -4.66 8.67 14.13
CA LYS A 47 -4.77 7.31 13.61
C LYS A 47 -3.83 6.34 14.33
N ASP A 48 -4.15 5.04 14.34
CA ASP A 48 -3.29 4.01 14.94
C ASP A 48 -2.08 3.61 14.07
N TYR A 49 -1.87 4.33 13.00
CA TYR A 49 -0.75 4.16 12.07
C TYR A 49 -0.39 5.50 11.42
N TYR A 50 0.84 5.60 10.93
CA TYR A 50 1.25 6.64 10.00
C TYR A 50 1.14 6.13 8.57
N THR A 51 0.81 7.05 7.64
CA THR A 51 0.95 6.76 6.20
C THR A 51 2.40 6.41 5.90
N ASN A 52 2.59 5.31 5.18
CA ASN A 52 3.92 4.84 4.83
C ASN A 52 4.55 5.71 3.76
N SER A 53 5.86 5.93 3.90
CA SER A 53 6.68 6.59 2.88
C SER A 53 6.11 7.97 2.46
N ASN A 54 6.06 8.23 1.15
CA ASN A 54 5.54 9.47 0.56
C ASN A 54 4.16 9.25 -0.08
N HIS A 55 3.41 8.28 0.41
CA HIS A 55 2.10 7.95 -0.16
C HIS A 55 1.01 8.92 0.28
N VAL A 56 0.03 9.10 -0.59
CA VAL A 56 -1.26 9.65 -0.20
C VAL A 56 -1.88 8.76 0.88
N PRO A 57 -2.46 9.33 1.95
CA PRO A 57 -3.09 8.54 3.00
C PRO A 57 -4.13 7.57 2.45
N VAL A 58 -4.14 6.34 2.95
CA VAL A 58 -5.00 5.25 2.44
C VAL A 58 -6.49 5.53 2.57
N TYR A 59 -6.87 6.44 3.46
CA TYR A 59 -8.26 6.88 3.68
C TYR A 59 -8.66 8.08 2.81
N PHE A 60 -7.72 8.66 2.05
CA PHE A 60 -8.00 9.81 1.20
C PHE A 60 -8.60 9.35 -0.13
N LYS A 61 -9.86 9.68 -0.35
CA LYS A 61 -10.56 9.37 -1.59
C LYS A 61 -10.01 10.20 -2.74
N CYS A 62 -9.44 9.56 -3.72
CA CYS A 62 -8.91 10.19 -4.91
C CYS A 62 -8.89 9.23 -6.10
N THR A 63 -8.85 9.78 -7.30
CA THR A 63 -8.64 8.98 -8.51
C THR A 63 -7.20 8.48 -8.59
N PRO A 64 -6.92 7.38 -9.31
CA PRO A 64 -5.54 6.94 -9.57
C PRO A 64 -4.70 8.04 -10.25
N LYS A 65 -5.32 8.86 -11.09
CA LYS A 65 -4.66 10.00 -11.75
C LYS A 65 -4.19 11.03 -10.73
N HIS A 66 -5.08 11.48 -9.84
CA HIS A 66 -4.73 12.48 -8.82
C HIS A 66 -3.64 11.96 -7.87
N LYS A 67 -3.72 10.69 -7.50
CA LYS A 67 -2.68 10.04 -6.71
C LYS A 67 -1.33 10.01 -7.45
N ALA A 68 -1.32 9.69 -8.75
CA ALA A 68 -0.12 9.70 -9.57
C ALA A 68 0.49 11.11 -9.72
N GLU A 69 -0.34 12.16 -9.79
CA GLU A 69 0.10 13.56 -9.80
C GLU A 69 0.86 13.93 -8.52
N ILE A 70 0.43 13.41 -7.36
CA ILE A 70 1.06 13.68 -6.07
C ILE A 70 2.31 12.83 -5.87
N GLU A 71 2.24 11.52 -6.14
CA GLU A 71 3.31 10.57 -5.80
C GLU A 71 4.38 10.45 -6.89
N GLY A 72 4.04 10.64 -8.16
CA GLY A 72 4.96 10.50 -9.29
C GLY A 72 6.29 11.24 -9.12
N PRO A 73 6.30 12.54 -8.72
CA PRO A 73 7.55 13.29 -8.54
C PRO A 73 8.54 12.68 -7.54
N TYR A 74 8.07 11.82 -6.62
CA TYR A 74 8.95 11.16 -5.65
C TYR A 74 9.67 9.93 -6.20
N HIS A 75 9.16 9.31 -7.28
CA HIS A 75 9.77 8.12 -7.88
C HIS A 75 11.18 8.41 -8.41
N SER A 76 11.37 9.49 -9.13
CA SER A 76 12.68 9.90 -9.64
C SER A 76 13.69 10.27 -8.53
N LEU A 77 13.22 10.58 -7.32
CA LEU A 77 14.06 10.92 -6.17
C LEU A 77 14.49 9.70 -5.35
N THR A 78 13.88 8.55 -5.56
CA THR A 78 14.04 7.31 -4.80
C THR A 78 14.54 6.19 -5.68
N GLY A 79 15.76 6.34 -6.22
CA GLY A 79 16.37 5.38 -7.13
C GLY A 79 16.58 3.97 -6.57
N GLY A 80 16.49 3.80 -5.23
CA GLY A 80 16.53 2.50 -4.57
C GLY A 80 15.17 1.77 -4.53
N GLY A 81 14.10 2.45 -4.85
CA GLY A 81 12.74 1.90 -4.94
C GLY A 81 11.65 2.76 -4.32
N HIS A 82 10.53 2.79 -4.99
CA HIS A 82 9.27 3.40 -4.56
C HIS A 82 8.14 2.66 -5.27
N ILE A 83 7.08 2.31 -4.55
CA ILE A 83 5.94 1.58 -5.12
C ILE A 83 4.72 2.50 -5.14
N PHE A 84 4.09 2.64 -6.30
CA PHE A 84 2.80 3.29 -6.45
C PHE A 84 1.70 2.25 -6.24
N TYR A 85 0.85 2.44 -5.23
CA TYR A 85 -0.24 1.52 -4.91
C TYR A 85 -1.57 2.03 -5.42
N VAL A 86 -2.25 1.24 -6.24
CA VAL A 86 -3.61 1.51 -6.70
C VAL A 86 -4.54 0.45 -6.14
N GLU A 87 -5.52 0.88 -5.35
CA GLU A 87 -6.56 0.01 -4.81
C GLU A 87 -7.74 0.01 -5.79
N ILE A 88 -8.10 -1.15 -6.30
CA ILE A 88 -9.27 -1.32 -7.17
C ILE A 88 -10.31 -2.24 -6.52
N ASP A 89 -11.56 -2.07 -6.88
CA ASP A 89 -12.63 -3.00 -6.51
C ASP A 89 -12.77 -4.11 -7.54
N GLY A 90 -13.19 -5.29 -7.06
CA GLY A 90 -13.42 -6.45 -7.90
C GLY A 90 -12.14 -7.14 -8.40
N ASP A 91 -12.31 -7.98 -9.42
CA ASP A 91 -11.25 -8.77 -10.01
C ASP A 91 -10.63 -8.05 -11.22
N ALA A 92 -9.37 -7.67 -11.09
CA ALA A 92 -8.59 -7.01 -12.14
C ALA A 92 -8.51 -7.84 -13.44
N THR A 93 -8.61 -9.16 -13.37
CA THR A 93 -8.54 -10.05 -14.54
C THR A 93 -9.70 -9.83 -15.52
N HIS A 94 -10.82 -9.35 -15.01
CA HIS A 94 -12.01 -9.03 -15.82
C HIS A 94 -12.06 -7.59 -16.36
N ASN A 95 -11.06 -6.76 -16.02
CA ASN A 95 -10.99 -5.38 -16.49
C ASN A 95 -9.58 -4.98 -16.98
N PRO A 96 -9.10 -5.54 -18.10
CA PRO A 96 -7.78 -5.23 -18.64
C PRO A 96 -7.62 -3.76 -19.03
N GLU A 97 -8.71 -3.08 -19.38
CA GLU A 97 -8.66 -1.65 -19.74
C GLU A 97 -8.33 -0.77 -18.54
N ALA A 98 -8.76 -1.12 -17.33
CA ALA A 98 -8.34 -0.42 -16.11
C ALA A 98 -6.82 -0.55 -15.90
N ILE A 99 -6.28 -1.74 -16.10
CA ILE A 99 -4.83 -1.99 -16.00
C ILE A 99 -4.05 -1.18 -17.05
N LYS A 100 -4.51 -1.15 -18.30
CA LYS A 100 -3.89 -0.33 -19.35
C LYS A 100 -3.86 1.16 -18.99
N LYS A 101 -4.95 1.69 -18.42
CA LYS A 101 -5.02 3.07 -17.94
C LYS A 101 -4.01 3.34 -16.82
N ILE A 102 -3.85 2.41 -15.88
CA ILE A 102 -2.86 2.52 -14.80
C ILE A 102 -1.44 2.55 -15.39
N VAL A 103 -1.12 1.66 -16.33
CA VAL A 103 0.18 1.63 -17.01
C VAL A 103 0.43 2.95 -17.77
N ALA A 104 -0.57 3.48 -18.45
CA ALA A 104 -0.46 4.79 -19.12
C ALA A 104 -0.23 5.95 -18.13
N LEU A 105 -0.80 5.87 -16.92
CA LEU A 105 -0.51 6.85 -15.85
C LEU A 105 0.94 6.70 -15.35
N MET A 106 1.44 5.47 -15.21
CA MET A 106 2.84 5.24 -14.82
C MET A 106 3.81 5.90 -15.80
N ASP A 107 3.61 5.68 -17.10
CA ASP A 107 4.41 6.29 -18.15
C ASP A 107 4.35 7.82 -18.08
N LYS A 108 3.14 8.36 -18.01
CA LYS A 108 2.91 9.82 -17.97
C LYS A 108 3.56 10.52 -16.78
N TYR A 109 3.61 9.89 -15.61
CA TYR A 109 4.09 10.48 -14.35
C TYR A 109 5.45 9.93 -13.89
N ASP A 110 6.19 9.26 -14.78
CA ASP A 110 7.52 8.67 -14.51
C ASP A 110 7.53 7.75 -13.28
N ILE A 111 6.51 6.89 -13.18
CA ILE A 111 6.33 5.93 -12.08
C ILE A 111 6.97 4.61 -12.48
N GLY A 112 8.11 4.29 -11.89
CA GLY A 112 8.89 3.10 -12.26
C GLY A 112 8.33 1.77 -11.75
N TYR A 113 7.48 1.77 -10.71
CA TYR A 113 6.91 0.55 -10.15
C TYR A 113 5.54 0.79 -9.52
N CYS A 114 4.58 -0.08 -9.86
CA CYS A 114 3.21 -0.02 -9.35
C CYS A 114 2.76 -1.38 -8.84
N SER A 115 1.89 -1.36 -7.84
CA SER A 115 1.11 -2.51 -7.39
C SER A 115 -0.37 -2.21 -7.52
N VAL A 116 -1.08 -3.00 -8.31
CA VAL A 116 -2.54 -2.95 -8.37
C VAL A 116 -3.06 -3.92 -7.33
N ASN A 117 -3.71 -3.39 -6.31
CA ASN A 117 -4.24 -4.15 -5.20
C ASN A 117 -5.73 -4.39 -5.38
N HIS A 118 -6.15 -5.62 -5.17
CA HIS A 118 -7.55 -6.02 -5.13
C HIS A 118 -7.75 -7.12 -4.09
N ASN A 119 -8.99 -7.32 -3.66
CA ASN A 119 -9.30 -8.42 -2.75
C ASN A 119 -9.17 -9.76 -3.48
N ARG A 120 -8.66 -10.77 -2.80
CA ARG A 120 -8.69 -12.15 -3.25
C ARG A 120 -8.90 -13.05 -2.04
N ASN A 121 -9.99 -13.79 -2.06
CA ASN A 121 -10.31 -14.74 -1.02
C ASN A 121 -10.26 -16.15 -1.59
N ARG A 122 -9.77 -17.09 -0.78
CA ARG A 122 -9.77 -18.51 -1.11
C ARG A 122 -10.39 -19.30 0.02
N CYS A 123 -11.40 -20.09 -0.28
CA CYS A 123 -11.91 -21.07 0.68
C CYS A 123 -10.94 -22.24 0.78
N MET A 124 -10.43 -22.50 1.98
CA MET A 124 -9.49 -23.59 2.23
C MET A 124 -10.15 -24.96 2.26
N ASP A 125 -11.50 -25.02 2.41
CA ASP A 125 -12.24 -26.26 2.44
C ASP A 125 -12.57 -26.81 1.04
N CYS A 126 -12.88 -25.91 0.06
CA CYS A 126 -13.29 -26.33 -1.27
C CYS A 126 -12.50 -25.70 -2.43
N GLY A 127 -11.55 -24.81 -2.14
CA GLY A 127 -10.72 -24.16 -3.15
C GLY A 127 -11.41 -23.02 -3.94
N PHE A 128 -12.67 -22.69 -3.63
CA PHE A 128 -13.39 -21.59 -4.29
C PHE A 128 -12.67 -20.25 -4.07
N GLU A 129 -12.51 -19.48 -5.13
CA GLU A 129 -11.87 -18.16 -5.09
C GLU A 129 -12.82 -17.07 -5.57
N ASN A 130 -12.77 -15.90 -4.94
CA ASN A 130 -13.46 -14.69 -5.38
C ASN A 130 -12.73 -13.42 -4.92
N ALA A 131 -13.20 -12.25 -5.41
CA ALA A 131 -12.65 -10.93 -5.09
C ALA A 131 -13.57 -10.09 -4.18
N GLU A 132 -14.59 -10.69 -3.58
CA GLU A 132 -15.58 -9.99 -2.76
C GLU A 132 -14.95 -9.45 -1.47
N LYS A 133 -15.17 -8.16 -1.18
CA LYS A 133 -14.68 -7.54 0.04
C LYS A 133 -15.45 -8.07 1.26
N GLY A 134 -14.70 -8.52 2.28
CA GLY A 134 -15.28 -8.90 3.55
C GLY A 134 -15.93 -10.29 3.59
N LEU A 135 -15.60 -11.18 2.64
CA LEU A 135 -16.13 -12.55 2.62
C LEU A 135 -15.83 -13.27 3.93
N GLU A 136 -16.85 -13.70 4.65
CA GLU A 136 -16.74 -14.47 5.90
C GLU A 136 -17.17 -15.93 5.75
N LYS A 137 -18.00 -16.20 4.74
CA LYS A 137 -18.54 -17.53 4.48
C LYS A 137 -18.47 -17.84 2.99
N CYS A 138 -17.97 -19.02 2.66
CA CYS A 138 -17.88 -19.46 1.26
C CYS A 138 -19.27 -19.60 0.63
N PRO A 139 -19.54 -18.92 -0.48
CA PRO A 139 -20.84 -19.06 -1.17
C PRO A 139 -21.03 -20.43 -1.83
N HIS A 140 -19.93 -21.16 -2.08
CA HIS A 140 -19.97 -22.47 -2.74
C HIS A 140 -20.23 -23.62 -1.75
N CYS A 141 -19.50 -23.70 -0.62
CA CYS A 141 -19.60 -24.82 0.32
C CYS A 141 -20.14 -24.43 1.68
N GLY A 142 -20.33 -23.15 1.98
CA GLY A 142 -20.76 -22.65 3.27
C GLY A 142 -19.67 -22.64 4.35
N GLY A 143 -18.46 -23.08 4.05
CA GLY A 143 -17.33 -23.09 4.99
C GLY A 143 -16.90 -21.69 5.40
N THR A 144 -16.35 -21.56 6.60
CA THR A 144 -15.84 -20.28 7.18
C THR A 144 -14.32 -20.18 7.16
N ASN A 145 -13.64 -21.22 6.69
CA ASN A 145 -12.18 -21.26 6.60
C ASN A 145 -11.74 -20.49 5.33
N ILE A 146 -11.77 -19.15 5.39
CA ILE A 146 -11.46 -18.28 4.28
C ILE A 146 -10.07 -17.67 4.46
N ASP A 147 -9.18 -17.96 3.53
CA ASP A 147 -7.89 -17.26 3.42
C ASP A 147 -8.09 -15.95 2.64
N LYS A 148 -7.80 -14.82 3.30
CA LYS A 148 -7.95 -13.47 2.74
C LYS A 148 -6.59 -13.00 2.27
N LEU A 149 -6.33 -13.18 0.98
CA LEU A 149 -5.12 -12.69 0.33
C LEU A 149 -5.29 -11.20 0.05
N GLN A 150 -4.62 -10.40 0.85
CA GLN A 150 -4.57 -8.95 0.67
C GLN A 150 -3.13 -8.50 0.74
N ARG A 151 -2.73 -7.69 -0.23
CA ARG A 151 -1.45 -7.02 -0.17
C ARG A 151 -1.64 -5.67 0.49
N ILE A 152 -1.03 -5.47 1.64
CA ILE A 152 -0.72 -4.14 2.13
C ILE A 152 0.75 -3.88 1.81
N THR A 153 1.04 -2.60 1.60
CA THR A 153 2.36 -2.01 1.48
C THR A 153 3.44 -2.89 2.13
N GLY A 154 4.15 -3.69 1.32
CA GLY A 154 5.30 -4.49 1.72
C GLY A 154 5.06 -5.90 2.27
N TYR A 155 3.90 -6.23 2.78
CA TYR A 155 3.64 -7.59 3.24
C TYR A 155 3.23 -8.52 2.10
N LEU A 156 3.98 -9.60 1.95
CA LEU A 156 3.66 -10.73 1.06
C LEU A 156 3.01 -11.90 1.84
N VAL A 157 2.38 -11.61 2.97
CA VAL A 157 1.77 -12.64 3.82
C VAL A 157 0.32 -12.78 3.44
N GLY A 158 -0.06 -13.98 3.00
CA GLY A 158 -1.38 -14.29 2.49
C GLY A 158 -2.52 -14.12 3.50
N THR A 159 -2.26 -14.08 4.81
CA THR A 159 -3.32 -13.95 5.83
C THR A 159 -3.12 -12.71 6.69
N THR A 160 -4.22 -12.04 7.01
CA THR A 160 -4.23 -10.87 7.90
C THR A 160 -3.92 -11.22 9.36
N ASN A 161 -3.96 -12.50 9.73
CA ASN A 161 -3.77 -13.00 11.11
C ASN A 161 -2.39 -12.67 11.69
N ARG A 162 -1.39 -12.44 10.85
CA ARG A 162 -0.02 -12.09 11.26
C ARG A 162 0.26 -10.60 11.21
N TRP A 163 -0.73 -9.79 10.89
CA TRP A 163 -0.54 -8.36 10.81
C TRP A 163 -0.60 -7.69 12.18
N ASN A 164 0.21 -6.67 12.39
CA ASN A 164 0.14 -5.88 13.60
C ASN A 164 -1.11 -4.98 13.63
N SER A 165 -1.48 -4.50 14.83
CA SER A 165 -2.68 -3.68 15.03
C SER A 165 -2.73 -2.41 14.17
N GLY A 166 -1.59 -1.76 13.93
CA GLY A 166 -1.51 -0.58 13.07
C GLY A 166 -1.85 -0.90 11.61
N LYS A 167 -1.39 -2.05 11.11
CA LYS A 167 -1.72 -2.51 9.75
C LYS A 167 -3.17 -2.95 9.60
N LEU A 168 -3.74 -3.56 10.62
CA LEU A 168 -5.18 -3.89 10.64
C LEU A 168 -6.04 -2.62 10.67
N ALA A 169 -5.61 -1.58 11.38
CA ALA A 169 -6.29 -0.28 11.38
C ALA A 169 -6.18 0.39 10.00
N GLU A 170 -5.00 0.37 9.37
CA GLU A 170 -4.80 0.88 8.01
C GLU A 170 -5.71 0.17 7.00
N LEU A 171 -5.83 -1.16 7.09
CA LEU A 171 -6.69 -1.95 6.20
C LEU A 171 -8.17 -1.54 6.29
N LYS A 172 -8.65 -1.27 7.50
CA LYS A 172 -10.03 -0.82 7.71
C LYS A 172 -10.32 0.55 7.08
N ASP A 173 -9.32 1.43 7.10
CA ASP A 173 -9.45 2.79 6.60
C ASP A 173 -9.23 2.90 5.08
N ARG A 174 -8.74 1.84 4.45
CA ARG A 174 -8.37 1.84 3.04
C ARG A 174 -9.58 2.05 2.13
N VAL A 175 -9.45 2.98 1.21
CA VAL A 175 -10.47 3.29 0.20
C VAL A 175 -10.03 2.81 -1.18
N VAL A 176 -10.99 2.54 -2.03
CA VAL A 176 -10.78 2.24 -3.46
C VAL A 176 -10.51 3.55 -4.21
N HIS A 177 -9.64 3.50 -5.20
CA HIS A 177 -9.34 4.61 -6.10
C HIS A 177 -10.26 4.52 -7.32
N GLU A 178 -11.21 5.43 -7.44
CA GLU A 178 -12.22 5.52 -8.51
C GLU A 178 -11.91 6.63 -9.51
#